data_a1f5856a437b746b5263440bf41f3a91
#
_entry.id   a1f5856a437b746b5263440bf41f3a91
#
_cell.length_a   1.000
_cell.length_b   1.000
_cell.length_c   1.000
_cell.angle_alpha   90.00
_cell.angle_beta   90.00
_cell.angle_gamma   90.00
#
_symmetry.space_group_name_H-M   'P 1'
#
loop_
_entity.id
_entity.type
_entity.pdbx_description
1 polymer ?
#
loop_
_entity_poly.entity_id
_entity_poly.type
_entity_poly.pdbx_seq_one_letter_code
_entity_poly.pdbx_strand_id
1 'polypeptide(L)'
;MATKYTEDQLLAIETRNRNILVSAGAGSGKTAVISARVLALLNEGVSIKNLLILTFTNAASHSMKEKIKETMLKNSNERVLKEYELVDSADITTFDSFYQKIVTKYFYKLGIKSSFSIIDDSLLKYETDQRLEKIILNHVDNSRLVFPFLDRYCLKDDSLLVDAVLTTYKKSLTKVSPIDYLDSLIKKRTTYDDILVQLVPLKEKLESYIESIEAFISKIDDDQVNYISIRDKY
;
A
#
# COMPACT_ATOMS: atom_id res chain seq x y z
N MET A 1 -36.96 10.25 10.42
CA MET A 1 -36.75 10.88 9.10
C MET A 1 -36.02 9.88 8.21
N ALA A 2 -36.56 9.58 7.03
CA ALA A 2 -35.88 8.73 6.06
C ALA A 2 -34.59 9.43 5.57
N THR A 3 -33.48 8.77 5.60
CA THR A 3 -32.22 9.30 5.09
C THR A 3 -32.34 9.50 3.59
N LYS A 4 -32.30 10.74 3.12
CA LYS A 4 -32.40 11.05 1.69
C LYS A 4 -31.02 10.89 1.07
N TYR A 5 -30.85 9.86 0.27
CA TYR A 5 -29.62 9.62 -0.49
C TYR A 5 -29.59 10.47 -1.76
N THR A 6 -28.39 10.86 -2.20
CA THR A 6 -28.19 11.49 -3.52
C THR A 6 -28.31 10.44 -4.63
N GLU A 7 -28.46 10.87 -5.89
CA GLU A 7 -28.53 9.97 -7.04
C GLU A 7 -27.31 9.05 -7.13
N ASP A 8 -26.09 9.58 -6.97
CA ASP A 8 -24.87 8.81 -6.96
C ASP A 8 -24.80 7.78 -5.81
N GLN A 9 -25.30 8.17 -4.63
CA GLN A 9 -25.40 7.26 -3.49
C GLN A 9 -26.40 6.14 -3.76
N LEU A 10 -27.57 6.44 -4.35
CA LEU A 10 -28.56 5.44 -4.76
C LEU A 10 -27.97 4.50 -5.80
N LEU A 11 -27.28 5.03 -6.80
CA LEU A 11 -26.59 4.21 -7.80
C LEU A 11 -25.59 3.25 -7.15
N ALA A 12 -24.80 3.71 -6.16
CA ALA A 12 -23.87 2.86 -5.42
C ALA A 12 -24.59 1.80 -4.56
N ILE A 13 -25.78 2.09 -4.03
CA ILE A 13 -26.59 1.16 -3.23
C ILE A 13 -27.21 0.08 -4.12
N GLU A 14 -27.76 0.45 -5.27
CA GLU A 14 -28.62 -0.39 -6.09
C GLU A 14 -27.90 -1.18 -7.18
N THR A 15 -26.73 -0.72 -7.65
CA THR A 15 -26.01 -1.41 -8.74
C THR A 15 -25.61 -2.84 -8.35
N ARG A 16 -25.91 -3.79 -9.25
CA ARG A 16 -25.58 -5.23 -9.08
C ARG A 16 -24.74 -5.73 -10.26
N ASN A 17 -24.07 -6.87 -10.06
CA ASN A 17 -23.32 -7.61 -11.09
C ASN A 17 -22.25 -6.77 -11.82
N ARG A 18 -21.70 -5.75 -11.17
CA ARG A 18 -20.64 -4.89 -11.70
C ARG A 18 -19.66 -4.53 -10.58
N ASN A 19 -18.42 -4.29 -10.98
CA ASN A 19 -17.45 -3.63 -10.11
C ASN A 19 -17.79 -2.14 -10.03
N ILE A 20 -17.83 -1.60 -8.81
CA ILE A 20 -18.15 -0.20 -8.54
C ILE A 20 -16.95 0.41 -7.81
N LEU A 21 -16.46 1.53 -8.33
CA LEU A 21 -15.52 2.38 -7.64
C LEU A 21 -16.26 3.67 -7.20
N VAL A 22 -16.31 3.91 -5.89
CA VAL A 22 -16.92 5.11 -5.30
C VAL A 22 -15.81 6.04 -4.80
N SER A 23 -15.65 7.17 -5.46
CA SER A 23 -14.80 8.26 -4.99
C SER A 23 -15.60 9.19 -4.10
N ALA A 24 -15.18 9.35 -2.85
CA ALA A 24 -15.96 10.12 -1.88
C ALA A 24 -15.06 10.76 -0.83
N GLY A 25 -15.24 12.05 -0.57
CA GLY A 25 -14.54 12.81 0.46
C GLY A 25 -14.86 12.38 1.90
N ALA A 26 -14.17 12.96 2.88
CA ALA A 26 -14.53 12.79 4.29
C ALA A 26 -15.94 13.38 4.54
N GLY A 27 -16.73 12.71 5.38
CA GLY A 27 -18.10 13.18 5.71
C GLY A 27 -19.15 12.95 4.63
N SER A 28 -18.82 12.39 3.46
CA SER A 28 -19.77 12.15 2.35
C SER A 28 -20.77 11.01 2.59
N GLY A 29 -20.80 10.40 3.77
CA GLY A 29 -21.73 9.33 4.10
C GLY A 29 -21.35 7.93 3.60
N LYS A 30 -20.06 7.67 3.29
CA LYS A 30 -19.57 6.34 2.82
C LYS A 30 -20.09 5.17 3.63
N THR A 31 -19.98 5.26 4.96
CA THR A 31 -20.44 4.19 5.87
C THR A 31 -21.97 3.99 5.77
N ALA A 32 -22.73 5.07 5.64
CA ALA A 32 -24.17 5.00 5.48
C ALA A 32 -24.56 4.32 4.16
N VAL A 33 -23.88 4.66 3.07
CA VAL A 33 -24.08 4.04 1.75
C VAL A 33 -23.76 2.53 1.80
N ILE A 34 -22.65 2.12 2.43
CA ILE A 34 -22.30 0.72 2.58
C ILE A 34 -23.37 -0.03 3.39
N SER A 35 -23.80 0.53 4.54
CA SER A 35 -24.84 -0.08 5.38
C SER A 35 -26.18 -0.20 4.64
N ALA A 36 -26.55 0.80 3.86
CA ALA A 36 -27.76 0.78 3.03
C ALA A 36 -27.65 -0.27 1.91
N ARG A 37 -26.49 -0.39 1.26
CA ARG A 37 -26.24 -1.43 0.25
C ARG A 37 -26.35 -2.84 0.86
N VAL A 38 -25.77 -3.06 2.04
CA VAL A 38 -25.91 -4.32 2.76
C VAL A 38 -27.39 -4.62 3.02
N LEU A 39 -28.14 -3.65 3.55
CA LEU A 39 -29.56 -3.82 3.80
C LEU A 39 -30.35 -4.14 2.52
N ALA A 40 -30.05 -3.49 1.40
CA ALA A 40 -30.67 -3.79 0.10
C ALA A 40 -30.41 -5.24 -0.32
N LEU A 41 -29.15 -5.72 -0.19
CA LEU A 41 -28.80 -7.10 -0.49
C LEU A 41 -29.49 -8.13 0.42
N LEU A 42 -29.63 -7.83 1.71
CA LEU A 42 -30.36 -8.68 2.66
C LEU A 42 -31.87 -8.76 2.29
N ASN A 43 -32.47 -7.65 1.88
CA ASN A 43 -33.86 -7.61 1.40
C ASN A 43 -34.04 -8.44 0.10
N GLU A 44 -33.03 -8.49 -0.75
CA GLU A 44 -33.00 -9.32 -1.97
C GLU A 44 -32.78 -10.81 -1.66
N GLY A 45 -32.43 -11.13 -0.40
CA GLY A 45 -32.28 -12.50 0.05
C GLY A 45 -30.85 -13.02 0.12
N VAL A 46 -29.85 -12.16 -0.06
CA VAL A 46 -28.46 -12.50 0.20
C VAL A 46 -28.25 -12.62 1.71
N SER A 47 -27.60 -13.66 2.19
CA SER A 47 -27.22 -13.77 3.61
C SER A 47 -26.01 -12.90 3.91
N ILE A 48 -25.97 -12.29 5.11
CA ILE A 48 -24.83 -11.51 5.60
C ILE A 48 -23.53 -12.31 5.60
N LYS A 49 -23.61 -13.62 5.80
CA LYS A 49 -22.44 -14.53 5.75
C LYS A 49 -21.81 -14.67 4.37
N ASN A 50 -22.55 -14.32 3.32
CA ASN A 50 -22.05 -14.33 1.95
C ASN A 50 -21.43 -12.98 1.52
N LEU A 51 -21.39 -12.01 2.45
CA LEU A 51 -20.80 -10.71 2.22
C LEU A 51 -19.44 -10.64 2.90
N LEU A 52 -18.47 -10.07 2.19
CA LEU A 52 -17.16 -9.72 2.72
C LEU A 52 -17.03 -8.20 2.75
N ILE A 53 -16.86 -7.64 3.95
CA ILE A 53 -16.69 -6.20 4.16
C ILE A 53 -15.34 -5.98 4.83
N LEU A 54 -14.44 -5.33 4.12
CA LEU A 54 -13.07 -5.10 4.58
C LEU A 54 -12.84 -3.64 4.95
N THR A 55 -12.14 -3.43 6.05
CA THR A 55 -11.74 -2.11 6.56
C THR A 55 -10.24 -2.10 6.86
N PHE A 56 -9.67 -0.91 7.09
CA PHE A 56 -8.25 -0.78 7.42
C PHE A 56 -7.96 -0.95 8.92
N THR A 57 -8.92 -0.65 9.79
CA THR A 57 -8.72 -0.70 11.25
C THR A 57 -9.79 -1.52 11.95
N ASN A 58 -9.43 -2.12 13.08
CA ASN A 58 -10.37 -2.85 13.92
C ASN A 58 -11.50 -1.96 14.43
N ALA A 59 -11.21 -0.70 14.77
CA ALA A 59 -12.23 0.26 15.19
C ALA A 59 -13.24 0.53 14.08
N ALA A 60 -12.78 0.66 12.82
CA ALA A 60 -13.67 0.85 11.67
C ALA A 60 -14.52 -0.40 11.39
N SER A 61 -13.99 -1.61 11.52
CA SER A 61 -14.77 -2.83 11.34
C SER A 61 -15.84 -3.00 12.42
N HIS A 62 -15.52 -2.67 13.68
CA HIS A 62 -16.49 -2.69 14.77
C HIS A 62 -17.60 -1.65 14.54
N SER A 63 -17.23 -0.41 14.24
CA SER A 63 -18.19 0.67 13.92
C SER A 63 -19.09 0.30 12.72
N MET A 64 -18.55 -0.37 11.71
CA MET A 64 -19.31 -0.85 10.56
C MET A 64 -20.33 -1.92 10.97
N LYS A 65 -19.94 -2.90 11.81
CA LYS A 65 -20.87 -3.92 12.35
C LYS A 65 -22.03 -3.27 13.09
N GLU A 66 -21.73 -2.34 14.00
CA GLU A 66 -22.77 -1.64 14.77
C GLU A 66 -23.70 -0.86 13.85
N LYS A 67 -23.15 -0.17 12.84
CA LYS A 67 -23.96 0.60 11.89
C LYS A 67 -24.88 -0.27 11.04
N ILE A 68 -24.40 -1.44 10.63
CA ILE A 68 -25.22 -2.43 9.91
C ILE A 68 -26.33 -2.94 10.83
N LYS A 69 -26.02 -3.33 12.08
CA LYS A 69 -27.01 -3.76 13.08
C LYS A 69 -28.10 -2.70 13.31
N GLU A 70 -27.70 -1.44 13.54
CA GLU A 70 -28.64 -0.33 13.70
C GLU A 70 -29.56 -0.17 12.48
N THR A 71 -29.02 -0.36 11.28
CA THR A 71 -29.77 -0.22 10.03
C THR A 71 -30.75 -1.39 9.87
N MET A 72 -30.37 -2.58 10.24
CA MET A 72 -31.22 -3.78 10.22
C MET A 72 -32.39 -3.68 11.20
N LEU A 73 -32.17 -3.18 12.42
CA LEU A 73 -33.22 -2.99 13.43
C LEU A 73 -34.30 -1.99 13.02
N LYS A 74 -33.98 -1.09 12.11
CA LYS A 74 -34.97 -0.14 11.54
C LYS A 74 -35.80 -0.73 10.41
N ASN A 75 -35.51 -1.95 10.00
CA ASN A 75 -36.20 -2.64 8.92
C ASN A 75 -37.33 -3.51 9.51
N SER A 76 -38.48 -3.53 8.88
CA SER A 76 -39.62 -4.36 9.29
C SER A 76 -39.65 -5.76 8.66
N ASN A 77 -38.67 -6.10 7.83
CA ASN A 77 -38.59 -7.39 7.17
C ASN A 77 -38.03 -8.45 8.14
N GLU A 78 -38.86 -9.42 8.50
CA GLU A 78 -38.49 -10.52 9.44
C GLU A 78 -37.27 -11.30 8.97
N ARG A 79 -37.05 -11.42 7.66
CA ARG A 79 -35.89 -12.10 7.13
C ARG A 79 -34.60 -11.34 7.46
N VAL A 80 -34.61 -10.01 7.33
CA VAL A 80 -33.48 -9.14 7.69
C VAL A 80 -33.20 -9.25 9.20
N LEU A 81 -34.25 -9.31 10.02
CA LEU A 81 -34.09 -9.44 11.46
C LEU A 81 -33.49 -10.80 11.87
N LYS A 82 -33.77 -11.87 11.13
CA LYS A 82 -33.10 -13.17 11.36
C LYS A 82 -31.60 -13.15 11.04
N GLU A 83 -31.19 -12.35 10.05
CA GLU A 83 -29.78 -12.16 9.73
C GLU A 83 -29.00 -11.34 10.77
N TYR A 84 -29.70 -10.60 11.64
CA TYR A 84 -29.07 -9.76 12.68
C TYR A 84 -28.16 -10.56 13.61
N GLU A 85 -28.57 -11.73 14.05
CA GLU A 85 -27.78 -12.62 14.93
C GLU A 85 -26.51 -13.14 14.25
N LEU A 86 -26.50 -13.13 12.90
CA LEU A 86 -25.37 -13.63 12.10
C LEU A 86 -24.31 -12.56 11.85
N VAL A 87 -24.58 -11.29 12.13
CA VAL A 87 -23.67 -10.15 11.86
C VAL A 87 -22.32 -10.33 12.57
N ASP A 88 -22.33 -10.83 13.81
CA ASP A 88 -21.09 -11.00 14.57
C ASP A 88 -20.19 -12.10 13.99
N SER A 89 -20.77 -13.10 13.34
CA SER A 89 -20.07 -14.19 12.68
C SER A 89 -19.76 -13.90 11.20
N ALA A 90 -20.27 -12.79 10.66
CA ALA A 90 -20.03 -12.39 9.26
C ALA A 90 -18.62 -11.82 9.06
N ASP A 91 -18.13 -11.89 7.84
CA ASP A 91 -16.81 -11.40 7.45
C ASP A 91 -16.79 -9.86 7.28
N ILE A 92 -17.02 -9.16 8.40
CA ILE A 92 -16.86 -7.71 8.52
C ILE A 92 -15.63 -7.47 9.38
N THR A 93 -14.47 -7.27 8.76
CA THR A 93 -13.18 -7.35 9.44
C THR A 93 -12.10 -6.53 8.73
N THR A 94 -10.88 -6.51 9.26
CA THR A 94 -9.74 -5.89 8.58
C THR A 94 -9.15 -6.83 7.51
N PHE A 95 -8.38 -6.26 6.55
CA PHE A 95 -7.64 -7.04 5.57
C PHE A 95 -6.74 -8.08 6.25
N ASP A 96 -5.97 -7.68 7.26
CA ASP A 96 -5.02 -8.56 7.94
C ASP A 96 -5.74 -9.73 8.65
N SER A 97 -6.82 -9.44 9.37
CA SER A 97 -7.62 -10.48 10.04
C SER A 97 -8.26 -11.45 9.04
N PHE A 98 -8.69 -10.94 7.88
CA PHE A 98 -9.23 -11.79 6.82
C PHE A 98 -8.16 -12.68 6.20
N TYR A 99 -6.97 -12.12 5.89
CA TYR A 99 -5.85 -12.92 5.40
C TYR A 99 -5.41 -13.98 6.41
N GLN A 100 -5.33 -13.62 7.70
CA GLN A 100 -5.02 -14.59 8.75
C GLN A 100 -6.06 -15.73 8.79
N LYS A 101 -7.35 -15.42 8.64
CA LYS A 101 -8.42 -16.43 8.55
C LYS A 101 -8.21 -17.38 7.36
N ILE A 102 -7.84 -16.84 6.19
CA ILE A 102 -7.54 -17.64 4.99
C ILE A 102 -6.34 -18.54 5.24
N VAL A 103 -5.22 -17.98 5.75
CA VAL A 103 -4.00 -18.74 6.03
C VAL A 103 -4.28 -19.85 7.06
N THR A 104 -5.01 -19.53 8.13
CA THR A 104 -5.43 -20.53 9.15
C THR A 104 -6.31 -21.63 8.56
N LYS A 105 -7.15 -21.32 7.58
CA LYS A 105 -8.00 -22.32 6.93
C LYS A 105 -7.22 -23.22 5.97
N TYR A 106 -6.21 -22.69 5.30
CA TYR A 106 -5.50 -23.37 4.22
C TYR A 106 -4.01 -23.63 4.51
N PHE A 107 -3.59 -23.59 5.80
CA PHE A 107 -2.19 -23.76 6.22
C PHE A 107 -1.52 -25.00 5.62
N TYR A 108 -2.27 -26.10 5.50
CA TYR A 108 -1.79 -27.36 4.93
C TYR A 108 -1.41 -27.26 3.45
N LYS A 109 -2.04 -26.35 2.68
CA LYS A 109 -1.69 -26.09 1.28
C LYS A 109 -0.40 -25.25 1.14
N LEU A 110 -0.09 -24.47 2.16
CA LEU A 110 1.09 -23.60 2.21
C LEU A 110 2.31 -24.30 2.80
N GLY A 111 2.17 -25.54 3.27
CA GLY A 111 3.27 -26.27 3.93
C GLY A 111 3.70 -25.66 5.27
N ILE A 112 2.89 -24.83 5.89
CA ILE A 112 3.15 -24.22 7.20
C ILE A 112 2.45 -24.99 8.33
N LYS A 113 2.92 -24.82 9.57
CA LYS A 113 2.29 -25.44 10.74
C LYS A 113 0.95 -24.75 11.05
N SER A 114 0.00 -25.48 11.60
CA SER A 114 -1.30 -24.92 12.04
C SER A 114 -1.15 -23.85 13.14
N SER A 115 -0.10 -23.95 13.95
CA SER A 115 0.23 -23.01 15.03
C SER A 115 1.26 -21.98 14.56
N PHE A 116 0.93 -21.17 13.54
CA PHE A 116 1.76 -20.06 13.15
C PHE A 116 1.37 -18.79 13.94
N SER A 117 2.33 -17.92 14.16
CA SER A 117 2.13 -16.57 14.71
C SER A 117 2.66 -15.52 13.74
N ILE A 118 2.08 -14.34 13.79
CA ILE A 118 2.62 -13.20 13.05
C ILE A 118 3.87 -12.73 13.79
N ILE A 119 4.98 -12.65 13.08
CA ILE A 119 6.25 -12.17 13.62
C ILE A 119 6.18 -10.65 13.85
N ASP A 120 6.78 -10.18 14.92
CA ASP A 120 6.97 -8.76 15.18
C ASP A 120 7.95 -8.14 14.18
N ASP A 121 7.73 -6.87 13.78
CA ASP A 121 8.54 -6.18 12.77
C ASP A 121 10.02 -6.05 13.15
N SER A 122 10.33 -5.89 14.42
CA SER A 122 11.70 -5.81 14.93
C SER A 122 12.42 -7.16 14.81
N LEU A 123 11.73 -8.23 15.15
CA LEU A 123 12.26 -9.59 15.01
C LEU A 123 12.37 -9.98 13.54
N LEU A 124 11.38 -9.61 12.71
CA LEU A 124 11.44 -9.83 11.26
C LEU A 124 12.64 -9.12 10.64
N LYS A 125 12.89 -7.86 11.03
CA LYS A 125 14.05 -7.11 10.57
C LYS A 125 15.35 -7.81 10.96
N TYR A 126 15.50 -8.16 12.23
CA TYR A 126 16.69 -8.86 12.73
C TYR A 126 16.96 -10.17 11.97
N GLU A 127 15.96 -11.03 11.82
CA GLU A 127 16.08 -12.28 11.06
C GLU A 127 16.42 -12.06 9.59
N THR A 128 15.87 -11.01 9.00
CA THR A 128 16.12 -10.66 7.60
C THR A 128 17.55 -10.18 7.42
N ASP A 129 18.03 -9.30 8.29
CA ASP A 129 19.40 -8.77 8.26
C ASP A 129 20.43 -9.91 8.43
N GLN A 130 20.23 -10.80 9.40
CA GLN A 130 21.08 -11.96 9.64
C GLN A 130 21.14 -12.92 8.44
N ARG A 131 20.02 -13.16 7.78
CA ARG A 131 19.97 -14.03 6.60
C ARG A 131 20.63 -13.37 5.39
N LEU A 132 20.42 -12.07 5.22
CA LEU A 132 20.99 -11.32 4.12
C LEU A 132 22.51 -11.25 4.22
N GLU A 133 23.04 -10.98 5.41
CA GLU A 133 24.49 -11.01 5.67
C GLU A 133 25.12 -12.34 5.26
N LYS A 134 24.53 -13.47 5.66
CA LYS A 134 25.00 -14.80 5.26
C LYS A 134 24.93 -15.02 3.76
N ILE A 135 23.88 -14.54 3.08
CA ILE A 135 23.74 -14.66 1.63
C ILE A 135 24.81 -13.83 0.93
N ILE A 136 25.05 -12.60 1.38
CA ILE A 136 26.07 -11.71 0.82
C ILE A 136 27.46 -12.35 0.99
N LEU A 137 27.83 -12.78 2.19
CA LEU A 137 29.13 -13.41 2.46
C LEU A 137 29.34 -14.62 1.55
N ASN A 138 28.37 -15.52 1.43
CA ASN A 138 28.47 -16.68 0.54
C ASN A 138 28.65 -16.30 -0.93
N HIS A 139 28.07 -15.18 -1.37
CA HIS A 139 28.21 -14.73 -2.76
C HIS A 139 29.50 -13.95 -3.01
N VAL A 140 30.01 -13.22 -2.02
CA VAL A 140 31.33 -12.57 -2.08
C VAL A 140 32.41 -13.61 -2.31
N ASP A 141 32.38 -14.72 -1.57
CA ASP A 141 33.40 -15.79 -1.69
C ASP A 141 33.32 -16.54 -3.03
N ASN A 142 32.13 -16.62 -3.64
CA ASN A 142 31.88 -17.47 -4.81
C ASN A 142 31.66 -16.71 -6.13
N SER A 143 31.59 -15.38 -6.12
CA SER A 143 31.21 -14.60 -7.31
C SER A 143 32.20 -13.49 -7.64
N ARG A 144 32.83 -13.61 -8.82
CA ARG A 144 33.72 -12.57 -9.37
C ARG A 144 33.00 -11.22 -9.68
N LEU A 145 31.67 -11.20 -9.65
CA LEU A 145 30.87 -10.00 -9.97
C LEU A 145 30.60 -9.12 -8.75
N VAL A 146 30.62 -9.69 -7.55
CA VAL A 146 30.27 -8.96 -6.32
C VAL A 146 31.41 -8.01 -5.92
N PHE A 147 32.66 -8.45 -6.04
CA PHE A 147 33.82 -7.61 -5.71
C PHE A 147 33.89 -6.28 -6.48
N PRO A 148 33.77 -6.26 -7.83
CA PRO A 148 33.76 -5.00 -8.55
C PRO A 148 32.59 -4.08 -8.19
N PHE A 149 31.46 -4.66 -7.78
CA PHE A 149 30.31 -3.89 -7.33
C PHE A 149 30.58 -3.27 -5.96
N LEU A 150 31.10 -4.03 -5.00
CA LEU A 150 31.47 -3.54 -3.67
C LEU A 150 32.53 -2.44 -3.76
N ASP A 151 33.58 -2.67 -4.54
CA ASP A 151 34.66 -1.69 -4.75
C ASP A 151 34.16 -0.38 -5.35
N ARG A 152 33.19 -0.45 -6.25
CA ARG A 152 32.66 0.72 -6.94
C ARG A 152 31.60 1.50 -6.17
N TYR A 153 30.74 0.82 -5.41
CA TYR A 153 29.53 1.41 -4.80
C TYR A 153 29.53 1.38 -3.28
N CYS A 154 30.38 0.56 -2.65
CA CYS A 154 30.40 0.35 -1.20
C CYS A 154 31.76 0.72 -0.57
N LEU A 155 32.40 1.79 -1.03
CA LEU A 155 33.78 2.21 -0.66
C LEU A 155 34.02 2.41 0.84
N LYS A 156 32.98 2.54 1.65
CA LYS A 156 33.10 2.81 3.10
C LYS A 156 32.46 1.73 3.98
N ASP A 157 31.35 1.17 3.53
CA ASP A 157 30.63 0.08 4.19
C ASP A 157 29.70 -0.63 3.21
N ASP A 158 29.20 -1.78 3.57
CA ASP A 158 28.29 -2.63 2.78
C ASP A 158 26.82 -2.26 2.95
N SER A 159 26.50 -1.23 3.73
CA SER A 159 25.13 -0.84 4.04
C SER A 159 24.34 -0.48 2.78
N LEU A 160 24.96 0.15 1.79
CA LEU A 160 24.34 0.48 0.51
C LEU A 160 23.93 -0.77 -0.28
N LEU A 161 24.75 -1.84 -0.25
CA LEU A 161 24.39 -3.12 -0.88
C LEU A 161 23.22 -3.77 -0.16
N VAL A 162 23.28 -3.82 1.17
CA VAL A 162 22.23 -4.39 2.01
C VAL A 162 20.91 -3.68 1.75
N ASP A 163 20.89 -2.35 1.77
CA ASP A 163 19.70 -1.53 1.53
C ASP A 163 19.16 -1.70 0.11
N ALA A 164 20.02 -1.77 -0.90
CA ALA A 164 19.61 -1.99 -2.28
C ALA A 164 18.93 -3.36 -2.45
N VAL A 165 19.52 -4.41 -1.88
CA VAL A 165 18.96 -5.78 -1.93
C VAL A 165 17.63 -5.83 -1.18
N LEU A 166 17.55 -5.28 0.05
CA LEU A 166 16.31 -5.25 0.84
C LEU A 166 15.20 -4.47 0.15
N THR A 167 15.53 -3.30 -0.40
CA THR A 167 14.56 -2.47 -1.12
C THR A 167 14.02 -3.20 -2.34
N THR A 168 14.90 -3.84 -3.13
CA THR A 168 14.52 -4.62 -4.30
C THR A 168 13.66 -5.82 -3.91
N TYR A 169 14.04 -6.55 -2.87
CA TYR A 169 13.29 -7.68 -2.32
C TYR A 169 11.89 -7.24 -1.86
N LYS A 170 11.78 -6.21 -1.01
CA LYS A 170 10.50 -5.68 -0.55
C LYS A 170 9.61 -5.24 -1.70
N LYS A 171 10.19 -4.59 -2.71
CA LYS A 171 9.47 -4.19 -3.91
C LYS A 171 8.99 -5.37 -4.74
N SER A 172 9.77 -6.45 -4.83
CA SER A 172 9.36 -7.67 -5.54
C SER A 172 8.14 -8.31 -4.88
N LEU A 173 8.07 -8.33 -3.54
CA LEU A 173 6.94 -8.90 -2.79
C LEU A 173 5.61 -8.15 -3.03
N THR A 174 5.64 -6.91 -3.53
CA THR A 174 4.42 -6.18 -3.92
C THR A 174 3.88 -6.58 -5.30
N LYS A 175 4.57 -7.47 -6.02
CA LYS A 175 4.19 -7.91 -7.37
C LYS A 175 3.46 -9.25 -7.32
N VAL A 176 2.62 -9.50 -8.32
CA VAL A 176 1.88 -10.76 -8.46
C VAL A 176 2.83 -11.95 -8.60
N SER A 177 3.92 -11.79 -9.35
CA SER A 177 5.02 -12.75 -9.45
C SER A 177 6.34 -12.06 -9.10
N PRO A 178 6.85 -12.23 -7.87
CA PRO A 178 8.12 -11.64 -7.44
C PRO A 178 9.31 -12.07 -8.29
N ILE A 179 9.37 -13.35 -8.68
CA ILE A 179 10.48 -13.90 -9.46
C ILE A 179 10.50 -13.29 -10.88
N ASP A 180 9.35 -13.29 -11.59
CA ASP A 180 9.27 -12.71 -12.93
C ASP A 180 9.61 -11.21 -12.92
N TYR A 181 9.25 -10.52 -11.84
CA TYR A 181 9.63 -9.12 -11.67
C TYR A 181 11.15 -8.96 -11.57
N LEU A 182 11.83 -9.76 -10.75
CA LEU A 182 13.28 -9.74 -10.62
C LEU A 182 13.97 -10.09 -11.94
N ASP A 183 13.49 -11.11 -12.64
CA ASP A 183 14.00 -11.49 -13.98
C ASP A 183 13.81 -10.35 -14.99
N SER A 184 12.71 -9.62 -14.90
CA SER A 184 12.47 -8.46 -15.77
C SER A 184 13.46 -7.33 -15.51
N LEU A 185 13.89 -7.13 -14.26
CA LEU A 185 14.92 -6.14 -13.91
C LEU A 185 16.28 -6.53 -14.46
N ILE A 186 16.64 -7.82 -14.39
CA ILE A 186 17.90 -8.34 -14.96
C ILE A 186 17.92 -8.16 -16.50
N LYS A 187 16.78 -8.40 -17.15
CA LYS A 187 16.63 -8.24 -18.60
C LYS A 187 16.61 -6.77 -19.05
N LYS A 188 16.14 -5.86 -18.21
CA LYS A 188 16.22 -4.42 -18.43
C LYS A 188 17.66 -3.94 -18.22
N ARG A 189 18.50 -4.18 -19.20
CA ARG A 189 19.79 -3.47 -19.27
C ARG A 189 19.48 -1.98 -19.51
N THR A 190 19.58 -1.19 -18.46
CA THR A 190 19.57 0.26 -18.60
C THR A 190 20.87 0.63 -19.31
N THR A 191 20.80 1.03 -20.56
CA THR A 191 21.95 1.52 -21.30
C THR A 191 22.32 2.92 -20.79
N TYR A 192 23.55 3.35 -21.08
CA TYR A 192 23.99 4.72 -20.75
C TYR A 192 23.05 5.77 -21.38
N ASP A 193 22.57 5.51 -22.60
CA ASP A 193 21.63 6.37 -23.30
C ASP A 193 20.26 6.44 -22.59
N ASP A 194 19.75 5.34 -22.02
CA ASP A 194 18.51 5.35 -21.23
C ASP A 194 18.63 6.20 -19.97
N ILE A 195 19.81 6.21 -19.35
CA ILE A 195 20.12 7.06 -18.19
C ILE A 195 20.17 8.52 -18.61
N LEU A 196 20.84 8.84 -19.72
CA LEU A 196 20.91 10.19 -20.24
C LEU A 196 19.52 10.75 -20.56
N VAL A 197 18.66 9.97 -21.22
CA VAL A 197 17.27 10.38 -21.52
C VAL A 197 16.49 10.73 -20.24
N GLN A 198 16.73 10.02 -19.13
CA GLN A 198 16.09 10.33 -17.84
C GLN A 198 16.70 11.55 -17.14
N LEU A 199 17.98 11.86 -17.41
CA LEU A 199 18.67 13.00 -16.80
C LEU A 199 18.40 14.32 -17.54
N VAL A 200 18.05 14.29 -18.83
CA VAL A 200 17.75 15.50 -19.61
C VAL A 200 16.63 16.35 -18.98
N PRO A 201 15.45 15.81 -18.63
CA PRO A 201 14.39 16.61 -17.99
C PRO A 201 14.79 17.14 -16.62
N LEU A 202 15.65 16.42 -15.89
CA LEU A 202 16.16 16.88 -14.59
C LEU A 202 17.12 18.05 -14.77
N LYS A 203 17.98 17.99 -15.77
CA LYS A 203 18.90 19.07 -16.15
C LYS A 203 18.13 20.34 -16.54
N GLU A 204 17.16 20.24 -17.44
CA GLU A 204 16.30 21.35 -17.85
C GLU A 204 15.57 22.00 -16.68
N LYS A 205 15.08 21.19 -15.76
CA LYS A 205 14.41 21.66 -14.54
C LYS A 205 15.37 22.41 -13.60
N LEU A 206 16.61 21.92 -13.45
CA LEU A 206 17.64 22.57 -12.66
C LEU A 206 18.06 23.89 -13.30
N GLU A 207 18.23 23.93 -14.60
CA GLU A 207 18.53 25.15 -15.35
C GLU A 207 17.43 26.21 -15.17
N SER A 208 16.17 25.84 -15.28
CA SER A 208 15.02 26.71 -15.01
C SER A 208 14.98 27.25 -13.57
N TYR A 209 15.37 26.44 -12.58
CA TYR A 209 15.49 26.94 -11.19
C TYR A 209 16.64 27.92 -11.02
N ILE A 210 17.79 27.67 -11.65
CA ILE A 210 18.95 28.60 -11.64
C ILE A 210 18.55 29.94 -12.25
N GLU A 211 17.92 29.94 -13.42
CA GLU A 211 17.41 31.18 -14.07
C GLU A 211 16.42 31.92 -13.17
N SER A 212 15.52 31.21 -12.49
CA SER A 212 14.57 31.82 -11.57
C SER A 212 15.24 32.43 -10.35
N ILE A 213 16.28 31.81 -9.81
CA ILE A 213 17.08 32.34 -8.71
C ILE A 213 17.90 33.54 -9.16
N GLU A 214 18.52 33.50 -10.33
CA GLU A 214 19.27 34.62 -10.89
C GLU A 214 18.35 35.83 -11.15
N ALA A 215 17.16 35.60 -11.71
CA ALA A 215 16.15 36.64 -11.88
C ALA A 215 15.64 37.21 -10.57
N PHE A 216 15.58 36.42 -9.52
CA PHE A 216 15.24 36.89 -8.15
C PHE A 216 16.38 37.73 -7.57
N ILE A 217 17.62 37.27 -7.65
CA ILE A 217 18.81 37.98 -7.17
C ILE A 217 18.95 39.34 -7.88
N SER A 218 18.70 39.41 -9.18
CA SER A 218 18.80 40.67 -9.95
C SER A 218 17.74 41.72 -9.56
N LYS A 219 16.67 41.31 -8.86
CA LYS A 219 15.60 42.21 -8.35
C LYS A 219 15.85 42.74 -6.94
N ILE A 220 16.87 42.24 -6.27
CA ILE A 220 17.21 42.70 -4.92
C ILE A 220 18.23 43.81 -5.05
N ASP A 221 17.90 44.98 -4.48
CA ASP A 221 18.81 46.16 -4.45
C ASP A 221 20.11 45.78 -3.74
N ASP A 222 21.24 46.10 -4.33
CA ASP A 222 22.61 45.78 -3.88
C ASP A 222 22.96 46.29 -2.47
N ASP A 223 22.16 47.21 -1.91
CA ASP A 223 22.42 47.84 -0.63
C ASP A 223 21.97 47.02 0.59
N GLN A 224 21.26 45.93 0.40
CA GLN A 224 20.68 45.22 1.57
C GLN A 224 21.34 43.90 1.96
N VAL A 225 22.14 43.25 1.08
CA VAL A 225 22.78 41.97 1.41
C VAL A 225 24.12 41.80 0.67
N ASN A 226 25.14 41.44 1.40
CA ASN A 226 26.47 41.13 0.84
C ASN A 226 26.48 39.73 0.20
N TYR A 227 25.97 39.61 -1.02
CA TYR A 227 25.81 38.31 -1.78
C TYR A 227 27.13 37.75 -2.29
N ILE A 228 28.21 38.50 -2.29
CA ILE A 228 29.51 38.05 -2.82
C ILE A 228 30.06 36.85 -2.05
N SER A 229 29.67 36.68 -0.76
CA SER A 229 30.20 35.59 0.06
C SER A 229 29.53 34.23 -0.16
N ILE A 230 28.44 34.18 -0.93
CA ILE A 230 27.72 32.91 -1.20
C ILE A 230 28.19 32.27 -2.51
N ARG A 231 28.57 33.11 -3.50
CA ARG A 231 29.00 32.64 -4.83
C ARG A 231 30.36 31.95 -4.82
N ASP A 232 31.23 32.31 -3.89
CA ASP A 232 32.59 31.75 -3.79
C ASP A 232 32.71 30.53 -2.89
N LYS A 233 31.59 30.01 -2.35
CA LYS A 233 31.57 28.88 -1.43
C LYS A 233 30.96 27.59 -2.00
N TYR A 234 30.44 27.59 -3.23
CA TYR A 234 29.88 26.43 -3.89
C TYR A 234 30.34 26.45 -5.38
#